data_9dd25bfc2f678d4e14bc6daaab6caef2
#
_entry.id   9dd25bfc2f678d4e14bc6daaab6caef2
#
_cell.length_a   1.000
_cell.length_b   1.000
_cell.length_c   1.000
_cell.angle_alpha   90.00
_cell.angle_beta   90.00
_cell.angle_gamma   90.00
#
_symmetry.space_group_name_H-M   'P 1'
#
loop_
_entity.id
_entity.type
_entity.pdbx_description
1 polymer ?
#
loop_
_entity_poly.entity_id
_entity_poly.type
_entity_poly.pdbx_seq_one_letter_code
_entity_poly.pdbx_strand_id
1 'polypeptide(L)'
;MYSFLPFSFVMELSKELDEIVTELQEIEVQIESLLERQQFLQSRKELIQSQICSSLDTCEPCSSVQKNENGQNWSANNFSWSERVETAREDVFKIKKFRPLQLECINATMAGSDCILIMPTGGGKSLCFQLPAVISKGLTLVVSPLISLIEDQIMALNELNIESSFLNSNCSKDEVNAVHNAMVDKKSDLKLLYVTPEKIAKSKRFMAKLEKTYEGITIMLKKIEK
;
A
#
# COMPACT_ATOMS: atom_id res chain seq x y z
N MET A 1 17.83 -57.84 7.74
CA MET A 1 19.09 -57.63 7.03
C MET A 1 19.51 -56.20 7.27
N TYR A 2 20.31 -55.93 8.31
CA TYR A 2 20.80 -54.57 8.62
C TYR A 2 22.04 -54.31 7.76
N SER A 3 21.94 -53.41 6.80
CA SER A 3 23.08 -52.97 5.99
C SER A 3 23.91 -51.99 6.85
N PHE A 4 25.06 -52.42 7.31
CA PHE A 4 26.02 -51.53 7.98
C PHE A 4 26.62 -50.58 6.94
N LEU A 5 26.46 -49.28 7.14
CA LEU A 5 27.16 -48.26 6.36
C LEU A 5 28.69 -48.39 6.65
N PRO A 6 29.55 -48.21 5.65
CA PRO A 6 31.01 -48.24 5.86
C PRO A 6 31.43 -47.13 6.84
N PHE A 7 32.33 -47.45 7.78
CA PHE A 7 32.84 -46.51 8.79
C PHE A 7 33.40 -45.22 8.17
N SER A 8 34.05 -45.31 6.99
CA SER A 8 34.54 -44.15 6.25
C SER A 8 33.44 -43.20 5.83
N PHE A 9 32.28 -43.69 5.43
CA PHE A 9 31.11 -42.87 5.05
C PHE A 9 30.49 -42.12 6.25
N VAL A 10 30.47 -42.77 7.41
CA VAL A 10 30.00 -42.14 8.66
C VAL A 10 30.95 -41.01 9.10
N MET A 11 32.25 -41.20 8.93
CA MET A 11 33.26 -40.17 9.24
C MET A 11 33.17 -38.96 8.28
N GLU A 12 32.83 -39.18 7.02
CA GLU A 12 32.66 -38.12 6.01
C GLU A 12 31.41 -37.28 6.30
N LEU A 13 30.30 -37.94 6.62
CA LEU A 13 29.07 -37.24 7.05
C LEU A 13 29.25 -36.46 8.36
N SER A 14 30.09 -36.99 9.29
CA SER A 14 30.39 -36.26 10.54
C SER A 14 31.17 -34.98 10.27
N LYS A 15 32.11 -34.97 9.34
CA LYS A 15 32.85 -33.76 8.96
C LYS A 15 31.95 -32.75 8.27
N GLU A 16 31.10 -33.20 7.35
CA GLU A 16 30.13 -32.32 6.67
C GLU A 16 29.15 -31.70 7.68
N LEU A 17 28.73 -32.47 8.67
CA LEU A 17 27.89 -31.95 9.76
C LEU A 17 28.60 -30.88 10.59
N ASP A 18 29.86 -31.08 10.96
CA ASP A 18 30.67 -30.10 11.71
C ASP A 18 30.89 -28.83 10.90
N GLU A 19 31.11 -28.92 9.59
CA GLU A 19 31.21 -27.76 8.70
C GLU A 19 29.90 -26.97 8.64
N ILE A 20 28.75 -27.64 8.48
CA ILE A 20 27.43 -27.02 8.48
C ILE A 20 27.13 -26.34 9.82
N VAL A 21 27.46 -26.99 10.94
CA VAL A 21 27.26 -26.41 12.28
C VAL A 21 28.10 -25.12 12.44
N THR A 22 29.33 -25.14 11.94
CA THR A 22 30.21 -23.94 12.01
C THR A 22 29.64 -22.80 11.16
N GLU A 23 29.20 -23.11 9.94
CA GLU A 23 28.57 -22.11 9.06
C GLU A 23 27.28 -21.53 9.65
N LEU A 24 26.45 -22.35 10.28
CA LEU A 24 25.27 -21.89 11.01
C LEU A 24 25.59 -20.95 12.16
N GLN A 25 26.66 -21.22 12.93
CA GLN A 25 27.11 -20.35 14.01
C GLN A 25 27.61 -19.00 13.47
N GLU A 26 28.32 -18.98 12.35
CA GLU A 26 28.77 -17.74 11.70
C GLU A 26 27.58 -16.91 11.22
N ILE A 27 26.56 -17.55 10.64
CA ILE A 27 25.32 -16.88 10.22
C ILE A 27 24.55 -16.30 11.42
N GLU A 28 24.47 -17.04 12.54
CA GLU A 28 23.83 -16.52 13.77
C GLU A 28 24.51 -15.24 14.29
N VAL A 29 25.83 -15.23 14.31
CA VAL A 29 26.61 -14.03 14.71
C VAL A 29 26.34 -12.86 13.75
N GLN A 30 26.25 -13.12 12.45
CA GLN A 30 25.93 -12.10 11.45
C GLN A 30 24.52 -11.56 11.64
N ILE A 31 23.55 -12.41 11.92
CA ILE A 31 22.15 -12.03 12.19
C ILE A 31 22.09 -11.12 13.42
N GLU A 32 22.80 -11.46 14.51
CA GLU A 32 22.83 -10.66 15.73
C GLU A 32 23.41 -9.26 15.47
N SER A 33 24.53 -9.20 14.76
CA SER A 33 25.15 -7.93 14.33
C SER A 33 24.23 -7.08 13.46
N LEU A 34 23.48 -7.70 12.53
CA LEU A 34 22.53 -7.00 11.68
C LEU A 34 21.31 -6.48 12.46
N LEU A 35 20.83 -7.23 13.46
CA LEU A 35 19.76 -6.82 14.34
C LEU A 35 20.17 -5.61 15.21
N GLU A 36 21.36 -5.63 15.78
CA GLU A 36 21.91 -4.47 16.50
C GLU A 36 21.99 -3.24 15.60
N ARG A 37 22.49 -3.44 14.38
CA ARG A 37 22.58 -2.37 13.39
C ARG A 37 21.20 -1.81 13.01
N GLN A 38 20.22 -2.69 12.86
CA GLN A 38 18.84 -2.29 12.60
C GLN A 38 18.26 -1.46 13.74
N GLN A 39 18.44 -1.88 14.99
CA GLN A 39 17.99 -1.15 16.17
C GLN A 39 18.65 0.23 16.27
N PHE A 40 19.96 0.30 16.03
CA PHE A 40 20.68 1.57 16.00
C PHE A 40 20.13 2.53 14.94
N LEU A 41 19.89 2.02 13.72
CA LEU A 41 19.34 2.83 12.63
C LEU A 41 17.89 3.26 12.90
N GLN A 42 17.11 2.42 13.57
CA GLN A 42 15.75 2.76 13.98
C GLN A 42 15.74 3.88 15.00
N SER A 43 16.55 3.78 16.05
CA SER A 43 16.71 4.83 17.08
C SER A 43 17.20 6.14 16.46
N ARG A 44 18.17 6.06 15.53
CA ARG A 44 18.68 7.23 14.81
C ARG A 44 17.60 7.90 13.96
N LYS A 45 16.77 7.10 13.29
CA LYS A 45 15.63 7.58 12.50
C LYS A 45 14.62 8.32 13.38
N GLU A 46 14.27 7.76 14.53
CA GLU A 46 13.34 8.38 15.49
C GLU A 46 13.88 9.71 16.02
N LEU A 47 15.17 9.75 16.34
CA LEU A 47 15.84 10.97 16.78
C LEU A 47 15.80 12.06 15.69
N ILE A 48 16.10 11.72 14.46
CA ILE A 48 16.04 12.66 13.34
C ILE A 48 14.60 13.11 13.09
N GLN A 49 13.61 12.21 13.18
CA GLN A 49 12.20 12.56 13.06
C GLN A 49 11.76 13.54 14.16
N SER A 50 12.18 13.32 15.40
CA SER A 50 11.89 14.24 16.52
C SER A 50 12.54 15.61 16.32
N GLN A 51 13.77 15.67 15.81
CA GLN A 51 14.46 16.92 15.48
C GLN A 51 13.77 17.68 14.34
N ILE A 52 13.31 16.97 13.32
CA ILE A 52 12.52 17.58 12.23
C ILE A 52 11.21 18.14 12.79
N CYS A 53 10.49 17.38 13.62
CA CYS A 53 9.25 17.86 14.25
C CYS A 53 9.49 19.08 15.13
N SER A 54 10.53 19.07 15.98
CA SER A 54 10.85 20.22 16.84
C SER A 54 11.36 21.45 16.08
N SER A 55 11.99 21.25 14.92
CA SER A 55 12.40 22.34 14.04
C SER A 55 11.21 22.94 13.25
N LEU A 56 10.14 22.17 13.08
CA LEU A 56 8.90 22.62 12.42
C LEU A 56 7.96 23.37 13.39
N ASP A 57 8.07 23.13 14.71
CA ASP A 57 7.31 23.84 15.72
C ASP A 57 7.75 25.31 15.91
N THR A 58 8.93 25.69 15.38
CA THR A 58 9.42 27.08 15.38
C THR A 58 9.20 27.82 14.06
N CYS A 59 8.78 27.14 13.02
CA CYS A 59 8.22 27.75 11.82
C CYS A 59 6.70 27.75 11.97
N GLU A 60 6.06 28.90 11.87
CA GLU A 60 4.62 28.96 11.57
C GLU A 60 4.31 27.91 10.51
N PRO A 61 3.20 27.14 10.65
CA PRO A 61 2.89 26.10 9.70
C PRO A 61 2.94 26.75 8.32
N CYS A 62 3.93 26.34 7.51
CA CYS A 62 3.88 26.60 6.07
C CYS A 62 2.67 25.85 5.53
N SER A 63 1.50 26.37 5.79
CA SER A 63 0.27 26.18 5.07
C SER A 63 0.37 26.93 3.75
N SER A 64 1.41 26.62 2.96
CA SER A 64 1.31 26.80 1.53
C SER A 64 0.41 25.68 0.98
N VAL A 65 -0.85 25.70 1.43
CA VAL A 65 -1.95 25.22 0.61
C VAL A 65 -1.85 26.03 -0.66
N GLN A 66 -1.21 25.48 -1.69
CA GLN A 66 -1.23 26.08 -3.00
C GLN A 66 -2.71 26.20 -3.35
N LYS A 67 -3.26 27.41 -3.21
CA LYS A 67 -4.56 27.74 -3.74
C LYS A 67 -4.44 27.45 -5.22
N ASN A 68 -5.25 26.53 -5.73
CA ASN A 68 -5.38 26.36 -7.17
C ASN A 68 -5.76 27.69 -7.78
N GLU A 69 -5.54 27.86 -9.07
CA GLU A 69 -5.94 29.07 -9.83
C GLU A 69 -7.37 29.52 -9.55
N ASN A 70 -8.22 28.65 -9.02
CA ASN A 70 -9.61 28.91 -8.59
C ASN A 70 -9.78 29.28 -7.10
N GLY A 71 -8.70 29.45 -6.32
CA GLY A 71 -8.77 29.91 -4.92
C GLY A 71 -9.43 28.96 -3.92
N GLN A 72 -9.62 27.68 -4.25
CA GLN A 72 -10.34 26.71 -3.42
C GLN A 72 -9.48 26.22 -2.24
N ASN A 73 -10.02 26.29 -1.03
CA ASN A 73 -9.35 25.82 0.18
C ASN A 73 -9.71 24.36 0.47
N TRP A 74 -8.78 23.44 0.21
CA TRP A 74 -8.99 22.02 0.43
C TRP A 74 -8.98 21.57 1.90
N SER A 75 -8.53 22.42 2.83
CA SER A 75 -8.59 22.15 4.28
C SER A 75 -9.98 22.38 4.88
N ALA A 76 -10.91 22.92 4.11
CA ALA A 76 -12.25 23.25 4.60
C ALA A 76 -13.14 22.00 4.72
N ASN A 77 -14.07 22.02 5.68
CA ASN A 77 -15.06 20.97 5.93
C ASN A 77 -16.46 21.36 5.43
N ASN A 78 -16.56 22.13 4.36
CA ASN A 78 -17.82 22.66 3.82
C ASN A 78 -18.21 22.08 2.46
N PHE A 79 -17.64 20.94 2.09
CA PHE A 79 -17.98 20.23 0.85
C PHE A 79 -19.21 19.34 1.04
N SER A 80 -19.93 19.08 -0.04
CA SER A 80 -21.11 18.19 -0.03
C SER A 80 -20.82 16.75 0.42
N TRP A 81 -19.56 16.35 0.42
CA TRP A 81 -19.07 15.03 0.87
C TRP A 81 -18.44 15.03 2.26
N SER A 82 -18.28 16.21 2.93
CA SER A 82 -17.55 16.31 4.20
C SER A 82 -18.12 15.39 5.28
N GLU A 83 -19.44 15.33 5.43
CA GLU A 83 -20.10 14.43 6.39
C GLU A 83 -19.79 12.96 6.10
N ARG A 84 -19.82 12.54 4.82
CA ARG A 84 -19.48 11.16 4.43
C ARG A 84 -18.01 10.84 4.66
N VAL A 85 -17.12 11.82 4.47
CA VAL A 85 -15.68 11.69 4.75
C VAL A 85 -15.46 11.47 6.24
N GLU A 86 -16.11 12.25 7.11
CA GLU A 86 -16.00 12.10 8.56
C GLU A 86 -16.59 10.76 9.04
N THR A 87 -17.77 10.40 8.57
CA THR A 87 -18.40 9.10 8.89
C THR A 87 -17.49 7.95 8.47
N ALA A 88 -16.95 7.96 7.25
CA ALA A 88 -16.04 6.90 6.80
C ALA A 88 -14.74 6.87 7.62
N ARG A 89 -14.18 8.02 7.99
CA ARG A 89 -13.01 8.12 8.86
C ARG A 89 -13.24 7.42 10.20
N GLU A 90 -14.36 7.68 10.85
CA GLU A 90 -14.69 7.15 12.19
C GLU A 90 -15.21 5.72 12.15
N ASP A 91 -16.19 5.45 11.30
CA ASP A 91 -16.94 4.18 11.33
C ASP A 91 -16.24 3.07 10.55
N VAL A 92 -15.62 3.40 9.41
CA VAL A 92 -14.97 2.40 8.57
C VAL A 92 -13.50 2.26 8.94
N PHE A 93 -12.75 3.36 8.88
CA PHE A 93 -11.29 3.33 9.10
C PHE A 93 -10.88 3.41 10.57
N LYS A 94 -11.81 3.68 11.51
CA LYS A 94 -11.56 3.77 12.96
C LYS A 94 -10.44 4.77 13.32
N ILE A 95 -10.30 5.85 12.55
CA ILE A 95 -9.26 6.87 12.72
C ILE A 95 -9.85 8.07 13.46
N LYS A 96 -9.24 8.46 14.58
CA LYS A 96 -9.72 9.58 15.41
C LYS A 96 -9.54 10.94 14.76
N LYS A 97 -8.44 11.14 14.01
CA LYS A 97 -8.09 12.42 13.39
C LYS A 97 -7.27 12.21 12.13
N PHE A 98 -7.50 13.01 11.11
CA PHE A 98 -6.63 13.07 9.94
C PHE A 98 -5.24 13.56 10.29
N ARG A 99 -4.23 13.01 9.64
CA ARG A 99 -2.87 13.55 9.65
C ARG A 99 -2.77 14.73 8.68
N PRO A 100 -1.77 15.61 8.83
CA PRO A 100 -1.55 16.70 7.88
C PRO A 100 -1.56 16.23 6.43
N LEU A 101 -2.14 17.00 5.53
CA LEU A 101 -2.32 16.77 4.11
C LEU A 101 -3.30 15.64 3.71
N GLN A 102 -3.82 14.83 4.65
CA GLN A 102 -4.77 13.78 4.30
C GLN A 102 -6.13 14.34 3.88
N LEU A 103 -6.69 15.24 4.67
CA LEU A 103 -7.99 15.84 4.37
C LEU A 103 -7.96 16.64 3.07
N GLU A 104 -6.91 17.42 2.87
CA GLU A 104 -6.69 18.21 1.66
C GLU A 104 -6.63 17.33 0.41
N CYS A 105 -5.86 16.23 0.49
CA CYS A 105 -5.75 15.27 -0.61
C CYS A 105 -7.08 14.56 -0.89
N ILE A 106 -7.82 14.17 0.16
CA ILE A 106 -9.14 13.55 0.05
C ILE A 106 -10.12 14.52 -0.62
N ASN A 107 -10.17 15.77 -0.17
CA ASN A 107 -11.07 16.76 -0.74
C ASN A 107 -10.74 17.09 -2.20
N ALA A 108 -9.45 17.24 -2.55
CA ALA A 108 -9.02 17.44 -3.93
C ALA A 108 -9.43 16.26 -4.82
N THR A 109 -9.23 15.04 -4.35
CA THR A 109 -9.64 13.81 -5.04
C THR A 109 -11.15 13.75 -5.25
N MET A 110 -11.93 14.04 -4.22
CA MET A 110 -13.41 14.04 -4.28
C MET A 110 -13.95 15.11 -5.23
N ALA A 111 -13.23 16.23 -5.38
CA ALA A 111 -13.55 17.28 -6.35
C ALA A 111 -13.12 16.92 -7.78
N GLY A 112 -12.50 15.77 -8.02
CA GLY A 112 -11.99 15.36 -9.34
C GLY A 112 -10.73 16.09 -9.77
N SER A 113 -10.00 16.70 -8.83
CA SER A 113 -8.72 17.36 -9.11
C SER A 113 -7.58 16.38 -9.04
N ASP A 114 -6.63 16.49 -9.99
CA ASP A 114 -5.37 15.77 -9.93
C ASP A 114 -4.53 16.28 -8.77
N CYS A 115 -3.90 15.36 -8.03
CA CYS A 115 -3.03 15.74 -6.93
C CYS A 115 -1.77 14.87 -6.89
N ILE A 116 -0.65 15.48 -6.51
CA ILE A 116 0.61 14.81 -6.20
C ILE A 116 0.81 14.90 -4.70
N LEU A 117 0.84 13.73 -4.03
CA LEU A 117 1.00 13.65 -2.59
C LEU A 117 2.37 13.11 -2.22
N ILE A 118 3.18 13.94 -1.58
CA ILE A 118 4.51 13.57 -1.07
C ILE A 118 4.42 13.50 0.45
N MET A 119 4.59 12.30 1.00
CA MET A 119 4.57 12.05 2.45
C MET A 119 5.62 10.98 2.78
N PRO A 120 6.20 11.00 3.99
CA PRO A 120 7.14 9.97 4.43
C PRO A 120 6.47 8.59 4.49
N THR A 121 7.28 7.54 4.53
CA THR A 121 6.81 6.18 4.79
C THR A 121 6.10 6.16 6.15
N GLY A 122 4.94 5.48 6.23
CA GLY A 122 4.12 5.50 7.44
C GLY A 122 3.26 6.77 7.62
N GLY A 123 3.37 7.78 6.73
CA GLY A 123 2.58 9.01 6.77
C GLY A 123 1.08 8.85 6.53
N GLY A 124 0.62 7.66 6.13
CA GLY A 124 -0.80 7.39 5.91
C GLY A 124 -1.29 7.71 4.49
N LYS A 125 -0.40 7.68 3.49
CA LYS A 125 -0.72 7.91 2.06
C LYS A 125 -1.88 7.05 1.54
N SER A 126 -2.02 5.82 2.03
CA SER A 126 -3.03 4.88 1.54
C SER A 126 -4.45 5.34 1.83
N LEU A 127 -4.69 5.97 2.98
CA LEU A 127 -5.98 6.52 3.33
C LEU A 127 -6.49 7.55 2.30
N CYS A 128 -5.59 8.33 1.72
CA CYS A 128 -5.93 9.41 0.79
C CYS A 128 -6.60 8.93 -0.50
N PHE A 129 -6.48 7.65 -0.85
CA PHE A 129 -7.21 7.06 -1.97
C PHE A 129 -8.20 5.96 -1.54
N GLN A 130 -7.96 5.29 -0.41
CA GLN A 130 -8.88 4.25 0.09
C GLN A 130 -10.19 4.86 0.60
N LEU A 131 -10.12 5.95 1.36
CA LEU A 131 -11.32 6.61 1.88
C LEU A 131 -12.20 7.18 0.75
N PRO A 132 -11.69 7.96 -0.21
CA PRO A 132 -12.47 8.36 -1.38
C PRO A 132 -13.08 7.18 -2.14
N ALA A 133 -12.36 6.07 -2.31
CA ALA A 133 -12.86 4.86 -2.98
C ALA A 133 -14.09 4.28 -2.28
N VAL A 134 -14.09 4.25 -0.95
CA VAL A 134 -15.20 3.71 -0.14
C VAL A 134 -16.46 4.57 -0.27
N ILE A 135 -16.32 5.89 -0.20
CA ILE A 135 -17.46 6.81 -0.21
C ILE A 135 -17.95 7.16 -1.62
N SER A 136 -17.13 6.93 -2.65
CA SER A 136 -17.49 7.17 -4.05
C SER A 136 -18.28 6.00 -4.64
N LYS A 137 -19.07 6.31 -5.67
CA LYS A 137 -19.67 5.29 -6.53
C LYS A 137 -18.63 4.81 -7.54
N GLY A 138 -18.69 3.51 -7.84
CA GLY A 138 -17.83 2.89 -8.85
C GLY A 138 -16.56 2.27 -8.26
N LEU A 139 -15.62 1.96 -9.14
CA LEU A 139 -14.38 1.22 -8.86
C LEU A 139 -13.18 2.18 -8.88
N THR A 140 -12.31 2.06 -7.89
CA THR A 140 -11.02 2.78 -7.86
C THR A 140 -9.90 1.85 -8.31
N LEU A 141 -9.18 2.25 -9.36
CA LEU A 141 -8.01 1.53 -9.86
C LEU A 141 -6.74 2.06 -9.19
N VAL A 142 -5.99 1.18 -8.55
CA VAL A 142 -4.71 1.50 -7.89
C VAL A 142 -3.57 0.80 -8.61
N VAL A 143 -2.64 1.56 -9.17
CA VAL A 143 -1.47 1.01 -9.86
C VAL A 143 -0.28 0.99 -8.90
N SER A 144 0.24 -0.19 -8.59
CA SER A 144 1.39 -0.37 -7.68
C SER A 144 2.38 -1.40 -8.25
N PRO A 145 3.70 -1.12 -8.25
CA PRO A 145 4.71 -2.03 -8.77
C PRO A 145 5.08 -3.17 -7.79
N LEU A 146 4.78 -3.03 -6.50
CA LEU A 146 5.18 -3.97 -5.45
C LEU A 146 4.03 -4.88 -5.06
N ILE A 147 4.14 -6.16 -5.38
CA ILE A 147 3.11 -7.18 -5.10
C ILE A 147 2.91 -7.35 -3.59
N SER A 148 3.99 -7.45 -2.80
CA SER A 148 3.90 -7.57 -1.34
C SER A 148 3.13 -6.42 -0.70
N LEU A 149 3.35 -5.19 -1.18
CA LEU A 149 2.60 -4.03 -0.70
C LEU A 149 1.11 -4.09 -1.09
N ILE A 150 0.79 -4.64 -2.25
CA ILE A 150 -0.61 -4.85 -2.67
C ILE A 150 -1.28 -5.86 -1.73
N GLU A 151 -0.61 -6.98 -1.45
CA GLU A 151 -1.11 -8.03 -0.56
C GLU A 151 -1.36 -7.51 0.85
N ASP A 152 -0.42 -6.77 1.44
CA ASP A 152 -0.58 -6.12 2.75
C ASP A 152 -1.78 -5.16 2.78
N GLN A 153 -1.98 -4.39 1.70
CA GLN A 153 -3.10 -3.46 1.63
C GLN A 153 -4.45 -4.16 1.47
N ILE A 154 -4.51 -5.23 0.70
CA ILE A 154 -5.73 -6.03 0.54
C ILE A 154 -6.08 -6.72 1.87
N MET A 155 -5.08 -7.26 2.58
CA MET A 155 -5.32 -7.85 3.90
C MET A 155 -5.92 -6.83 4.87
N ALA A 156 -5.34 -5.63 4.96
CA ALA A 156 -5.86 -4.56 5.80
C ALA A 156 -7.26 -4.07 5.38
N LEU A 157 -7.59 -4.04 4.08
CA LEU A 157 -8.91 -3.68 3.59
C LEU A 157 -9.96 -4.76 3.90
N ASN A 158 -9.58 -6.03 3.81
CA ASN A 158 -10.47 -7.15 4.17
C ASN A 158 -10.82 -7.13 5.67
N GLU A 159 -9.87 -6.77 6.55
CA GLU A 159 -10.14 -6.56 7.98
C GLU A 159 -11.17 -5.47 8.25
N LEU A 160 -11.25 -4.48 7.36
CA LEU A 160 -12.25 -3.40 7.39
C LEU A 160 -13.54 -3.74 6.63
N ASN A 161 -13.68 -4.96 6.11
CA ASN A 161 -14.78 -5.40 5.26
C ASN A 161 -14.96 -4.53 3.99
N ILE A 162 -13.85 -4.07 3.40
CA ILE A 162 -13.84 -3.31 2.15
C ILE A 162 -13.45 -4.26 1.03
N GLU A 163 -14.38 -4.50 0.11
CA GLU A 163 -14.16 -5.37 -1.04
C GLU A 163 -13.07 -4.81 -1.95
N SER A 164 -11.99 -5.57 -2.05
CA SER A 164 -10.82 -5.23 -2.85
C SER A 164 -10.26 -6.46 -3.55
N SER A 165 -9.64 -6.26 -4.70
CA SER A 165 -9.03 -7.35 -5.48
C SER A 165 -7.74 -6.87 -6.15
N PHE A 166 -6.96 -7.80 -6.71
CA PHE A 166 -5.77 -7.45 -7.46
C PHE A 166 -5.61 -8.29 -8.73
N LEU A 167 -4.88 -7.74 -9.68
CA LEU A 167 -4.48 -8.42 -10.91
C LEU A 167 -2.98 -8.24 -11.14
N ASN A 168 -2.27 -9.36 -11.15
CA ASN A 168 -0.86 -9.43 -11.53
C ASN A 168 -0.65 -10.42 -12.69
N SER A 169 0.58 -10.67 -13.06
CA SER A 169 0.92 -11.61 -14.14
C SER A 169 0.71 -13.08 -13.76
N ASN A 170 0.63 -13.38 -12.47
CA ASN A 170 0.57 -14.74 -11.92
C ASN A 170 -0.86 -15.21 -11.61
N CYS A 171 -1.85 -14.30 -11.70
CA CYS A 171 -3.25 -14.66 -11.48
C CYS A 171 -3.71 -15.70 -12.50
N SER A 172 -4.45 -16.69 -12.03
CA SER A 172 -5.10 -17.72 -12.87
C SER A 172 -6.12 -17.09 -13.82
N LYS A 173 -6.49 -17.83 -14.87
CA LYS A 173 -7.52 -17.36 -15.81
C LYS A 173 -8.87 -17.17 -15.14
N ASP A 174 -9.20 -17.98 -14.15
CA ASP A 174 -10.47 -17.92 -13.45
C ASP A 174 -10.55 -16.71 -12.52
N GLU A 175 -9.48 -16.41 -11.78
CA GLU A 175 -9.37 -15.19 -10.98
C GLU A 175 -9.46 -13.92 -11.84
N VAL A 176 -8.76 -13.90 -12.96
CA VAL A 176 -8.82 -12.78 -13.92
C VAL A 176 -10.25 -12.61 -14.47
N ASN A 177 -10.94 -13.70 -14.80
CA ASN A 177 -12.32 -13.64 -15.29
C ASN A 177 -13.28 -13.17 -14.20
N ALA A 178 -13.13 -13.65 -12.97
CA ALA A 178 -13.93 -13.23 -11.81
C ALA A 178 -13.82 -11.71 -11.59
N VAL A 179 -12.59 -11.19 -11.53
CA VAL A 179 -12.36 -9.74 -11.39
C VAL A 179 -12.92 -8.95 -12.58
N HIS A 180 -12.72 -9.45 -13.81
CA HIS A 180 -13.27 -8.81 -15.00
C HIS A 180 -14.80 -8.75 -15.00
N ASN A 181 -15.48 -9.75 -14.44
CA ASN A 181 -16.93 -9.74 -14.31
C ASN A 181 -17.36 -8.76 -13.22
N ALA A 182 -16.69 -8.77 -12.06
CA ALA A 182 -16.96 -7.83 -10.98
C ALA A 182 -16.78 -6.36 -11.40
N MET A 183 -15.80 -6.04 -12.27
CA MET A 183 -15.60 -4.69 -12.82
C MET A 183 -16.80 -4.17 -13.63
N VAL A 184 -17.50 -5.06 -14.32
CA VAL A 184 -18.62 -4.68 -15.23
C VAL A 184 -19.97 -4.75 -14.52
N ASP A 185 -20.05 -5.53 -13.45
CA ASP A 185 -21.30 -5.70 -12.71
C ASP A 185 -21.56 -4.48 -11.80
N LYS A 186 -22.61 -3.74 -12.13
CA LYS A 186 -23.07 -2.58 -11.35
C LYS A 186 -23.54 -2.92 -9.93
N LYS A 187 -23.76 -4.21 -9.65
CA LYS A 187 -24.13 -4.71 -8.31
C LYS A 187 -22.92 -5.20 -7.52
N SER A 188 -21.74 -5.19 -8.12
CA SER A 188 -20.51 -5.58 -7.44
C SER A 188 -20.15 -4.59 -6.35
N ASP A 189 -19.80 -5.09 -5.18
CA ASP A 189 -19.33 -4.30 -4.04
C ASP A 189 -17.81 -3.98 -4.13
N LEU A 190 -17.16 -4.40 -5.24
CA LEU A 190 -15.73 -4.18 -5.46
C LEU A 190 -15.40 -2.67 -5.51
N LYS A 191 -14.67 -2.19 -4.50
CA LYS A 191 -14.31 -0.77 -4.34
C LYS A 191 -12.92 -0.44 -4.87
N LEU A 192 -11.95 -1.34 -4.66
CA LEU A 192 -10.58 -1.11 -5.08
C LEU A 192 -10.06 -2.29 -5.89
N LEU A 193 -9.44 -1.98 -7.01
CA LEU A 193 -8.72 -2.94 -7.84
C LEU A 193 -7.25 -2.52 -7.95
N TYR A 194 -6.37 -3.35 -7.40
CA TYR A 194 -4.93 -3.16 -7.50
C TYR A 194 -4.40 -3.88 -8.73
N VAL A 195 -3.53 -3.20 -9.48
CA VAL A 195 -2.89 -3.75 -10.67
C VAL A 195 -1.42 -3.40 -10.71
N THR A 196 -0.62 -4.26 -11.31
CA THR A 196 0.79 -3.93 -11.56
C THR A 196 0.93 -3.20 -12.90
N PRO A 197 1.93 -2.31 -13.05
CA PRO A 197 2.20 -1.62 -14.31
C PRO A 197 2.38 -2.58 -15.50
N GLU A 198 3.02 -3.73 -15.25
CA GLU A 198 3.25 -4.77 -16.25
C GLU A 198 1.94 -5.39 -16.76
N LYS A 199 0.96 -5.55 -15.87
CA LYS A 199 -0.37 -6.06 -16.23
C LYS A 199 -1.10 -5.09 -17.16
N ILE A 200 -1.03 -3.80 -16.87
CA ILE A 200 -1.59 -2.75 -17.72
C ILE A 200 -0.92 -2.77 -19.10
N ALA A 201 0.42 -2.75 -19.13
CA ALA A 201 1.19 -2.69 -20.38
C ALA A 201 1.00 -3.91 -21.28
N LYS A 202 0.85 -5.12 -20.70
CA LYS A 202 0.83 -6.38 -21.46
C LYS A 202 -0.57 -6.89 -21.80
N SER A 203 -1.62 -6.44 -21.11
CA SER A 203 -2.96 -7.01 -21.24
C SER A 203 -3.93 -6.11 -22.03
N LYS A 204 -3.95 -6.25 -23.35
CA LYS A 204 -4.92 -5.58 -24.22
C LYS A 204 -6.39 -5.87 -23.80
N ARG A 205 -6.66 -7.11 -23.34
CA ARG A 205 -7.99 -7.50 -22.86
C ARG A 205 -8.41 -6.74 -21.60
N PHE A 206 -7.48 -6.50 -20.68
CA PHE A 206 -7.73 -5.70 -19.48
C PHE A 206 -8.04 -4.25 -19.86
N MET A 207 -7.24 -3.65 -20.75
CA MET A 207 -7.45 -2.29 -21.23
C MET A 207 -8.82 -2.11 -21.90
N ALA A 208 -9.18 -3.03 -22.78
CA ALA A 208 -10.50 -2.99 -23.43
C ALA A 208 -11.67 -3.14 -22.45
N LYS A 209 -11.50 -3.89 -21.34
CA LYS A 209 -12.49 -3.98 -20.27
C LYS A 209 -12.55 -2.68 -19.47
N LEU A 210 -11.39 -2.09 -19.16
CA LEU A 210 -11.29 -0.83 -18.45
C LEU A 210 -11.99 0.31 -19.22
N GLU A 211 -11.77 0.39 -20.51
CA GLU A 211 -12.43 1.37 -21.41
C GLU A 211 -13.94 1.23 -21.39
N LYS A 212 -14.48 -0.02 -21.39
CA LYS A 212 -15.92 -0.27 -21.32
C LYS A 212 -16.57 0.11 -19.99
N THR A 213 -15.79 0.11 -18.92
CA THR A 213 -16.26 0.44 -17.56
C THR A 213 -15.92 1.87 -17.15
N TYR A 214 -15.27 2.64 -18.04
CA TYR A 214 -14.73 3.97 -17.76
C TYR A 214 -15.77 4.98 -17.23
N GLU A 215 -17.02 4.91 -17.64
CA GLU A 215 -18.10 5.81 -17.17
C GLU A 215 -18.40 5.70 -15.66
N GLY A 216 -17.87 4.68 -14.98
CA GLY A 216 -18.06 4.43 -13.53
C GLY A 216 -16.77 4.21 -12.75
N ILE A 217 -15.60 4.41 -13.36
CA ILE A 217 -14.30 4.16 -12.73
C ILE A 217 -13.61 5.48 -12.39
N THR A 218 -13.27 5.64 -11.12
CA THR A 218 -12.30 6.64 -10.67
C THR A 218 -10.90 6.04 -10.78
N ILE A 219 -10.09 6.52 -11.71
CA ILE A 219 -8.71 6.06 -11.87
C ILE A 219 -7.81 6.84 -10.93
N MET A 220 -7.26 6.19 -9.93
CA MET A 220 -6.20 6.72 -9.09
C MET A 220 -4.87 6.08 -9.45
N LEU A 221 -3.99 6.81 -10.11
CA LEU A 221 -2.62 6.41 -10.38
C LEU A 221 -1.76 6.68 -9.15
N LYS A 222 -1.47 5.64 -8.36
CA LYS A 222 -0.47 5.73 -7.30
C LYS A 222 0.90 5.36 -7.87
N LYS A 223 1.71 6.34 -8.26
CA LYS A 223 3.14 6.15 -8.47
C LYS A 223 3.81 6.17 -7.10
N ILE A 224 4.22 4.98 -6.61
CA ILE A 224 5.06 4.89 -5.43
C ILE A 224 6.49 5.06 -5.91
N GLU A 225 7.06 6.24 -5.70
CA GLU A 225 8.52 6.42 -5.77
C GLU A 225 9.12 5.98 -4.43
N LYS A 226 10.23 5.22 -4.53
CA LYS A 226 11.04 4.80 -3.37
C LYS A 226 11.77 6.00 -2.78
#